data_915643a7cb64c729e79147cebff68d3c
#
_entry.id   915643a7cb64c729e79147cebff68d3c
#
_cell.length_a   1.000
_cell.length_b   1.000
_cell.length_c   1.000
_cell.angle_alpha   90.00
_cell.angle_beta   90.00
_cell.angle_gamma   90.00
#
_symmetry.space_group_name_H-M   'P 1'
#
loop_
_entity.id
_entity.type
_entity.pdbx_description
1 polymer ?
#
loop_
_entity_poly.entity_id
_entity_poly.type
_entity_poly.pdbx_seq_one_letter_code
_entity_poly.pdbx_strand_id
1 'polypeptide(L)'
;MQDRPTSVELLEAAADFVDRELVPTIEGARQFQARVVANVMRIVAREIKLEDPLARSEVKALARLLEHDAPHLHSLDDLRVAAARMGEELTAKIRAGDADGGSWRGEVLAVVRQSVEDKLRIANPRYLENDIAVRGAEKARKEI
;
A
#
# COMPACT_ATOMS: atom_id res chain seq x y z
N MET A 1 7.60 7.05 26.36
CA MET A 1 7.31 5.95 25.39
C MET A 1 6.40 4.97 26.11
N GLN A 2 5.32 4.53 25.46
CA GLN A 2 4.37 3.59 26.05
C GLN A 2 4.84 2.16 25.69
N ASP A 3 4.98 1.29 26.69
CA ASP A 3 5.49 -0.05 26.45
C ASP A 3 4.40 -0.95 25.84
N ARG A 4 3.25 -1.06 26.50
CA ARG A 4 2.04 -1.74 26.00
C ARG A 4 0.78 -1.17 26.64
N PRO A 5 -0.37 -1.16 25.95
CA PRO A 5 -0.55 -1.52 24.55
C PRO A 5 0.07 -0.50 23.58
N THR A 6 0.55 -0.96 22.44
CA THR A 6 1.06 -0.10 21.36
C THR A 6 -0.07 0.65 20.64
N SER A 7 0.24 1.69 19.86
CA SER A 7 -0.76 2.42 19.06
C SER A 7 -1.52 1.49 18.11
N VAL A 8 -0.84 0.50 17.53
CA VAL A 8 -1.46 -0.51 16.66
C VAL A 8 -2.45 -1.37 17.45
N GLU A 9 -2.05 -1.90 18.61
CA GLU A 9 -2.91 -2.72 19.46
C GLU A 9 -4.15 -1.95 19.94
N LEU A 10 -4.01 -0.65 20.25
CA LEU A 10 -5.13 0.21 20.62
C LEU A 10 -6.12 0.43 19.47
N LEU A 11 -5.60 0.70 18.28
CA LEU A 11 -6.43 0.88 17.08
C LEU A 11 -7.16 -0.40 16.69
N GLU A 12 -6.49 -1.55 16.76
CA GLU A 12 -7.09 -2.85 16.46
C GLU A 12 -8.18 -3.20 17.49
N ALA A 13 -7.92 -2.99 18.78
CA ALA A 13 -8.91 -3.21 19.84
C ALA A 13 -10.15 -2.31 19.69
N ALA A 14 -9.94 -1.02 19.37
CA ALA A 14 -11.04 -0.08 19.13
C ALA A 14 -11.86 -0.46 17.90
N ALA A 15 -11.19 -0.85 16.80
CA ALA A 15 -11.86 -1.31 15.59
C ALA A 15 -12.69 -2.58 15.83
N ASP A 16 -12.15 -3.52 16.61
CA ASP A 16 -12.84 -4.76 16.96
C ASP A 16 -14.06 -4.51 17.86
N PHE A 17 -13.96 -3.61 18.83
CA PHE A 17 -15.11 -3.19 19.63
C PHE A 17 -16.22 -2.57 18.77
N VAL A 18 -15.86 -1.65 17.88
CA VAL A 18 -16.85 -1.04 16.97
C VAL A 18 -17.52 -2.09 16.09
N ASP A 19 -16.77 -3.00 15.49
CA ASP A 19 -17.30 -4.01 14.57
C ASP A 19 -18.15 -5.08 15.26
N ARG A 20 -17.69 -5.59 16.42
CA ARG A 20 -18.30 -6.74 17.07
C ARG A 20 -19.39 -6.38 18.05
N GLU A 21 -19.22 -5.24 18.75
CA GLU A 21 -20.12 -4.84 19.82
C GLU A 21 -21.09 -3.72 19.37
N LEU A 22 -20.60 -2.68 18.68
CA LEU A 22 -21.41 -1.52 18.33
C LEU A 22 -22.23 -1.74 17.05
N VAL A 23 -21.62 -2.22 15.98
CA VAL A 23 -22.28 -2.40 14.67
C VAL A 23 -23.53 -3.27 14.73
N PRO A 24 -23.61 -4.37 15.52
CA PRO A 24 -24.82 -5.18 15.63
C PRO A 24 -25.97 -4.49 16.38
N THR A 25 -25.69 -3.44 17.16
CA THR A 25 -26.70 -2.75 17.98
C THR A 25 -27.34 -1.53 17.31
N ILE A 26 -26.84 -1.15 16.14
CA ILE A 26 -27.29 0.04 15.39
C ILE A 26 -27.71 -0.35 13.98
N GLU A 27 -28.59 0.46 13.38
CA GLU A 27 -29.15 0.19 12.05
C GLU A 27 -28.99 1.36 11.07
N GLY A 28 -29.24 1.10 9.79
CA GLY A 28 -29.29 2.09 8.73
C GLY A 28 -27.95 2.79 8.47
N ALA A 29 -27.99 4.09 8.21
CA ALA A 29 -26.80 4.88 7.86
C ALA A 29 -25.73 4.88 8.96
N ARG A 30 -26.14 4.85 10.24
CA ARG A 30 -25.20 4.82 11.37
C ARG A 30 -24.43 3.52 11.42
N GLN A 31 -25.05 2.40 11.12
CA GLN A 31 -24.39 1.10 11.04
C GLN A 31 -23.29 1.11 9.95
N PHE A 32 -23.62 1.64 8.77
CA PHE A 32 -22.64 1.81 7.69
C PHE A 32 -21.47 2.70 8.12
N GLN A 33 -21.76 3.86 8.74
CA GLN A 33 -20.72 4.76 9.24
C GLN A 33 -19.82 4.10 10.29
N ALA A 34 -20.37 3.32 11.21
CA ALA A 34 -19.59 2.60 12.20
C ALA A 34 -18.64 1.59 11.56
N ARG A 35 -19.08 0.84 10.54
CA ARG A 35 -18.20 -0.06 9.76
C ARG A 35 -17.07 0.70 9.07
N VAL A 36 -17.36 1.88 8.50
CA VAL A 36 -16.35 2.73 7.89
C VAL A 36 -15.32 3.16 8.94
N VAL A 37 -15.74 3.59 10.12
CA VAL A 37 -14.85 3.98 11.23
C VAL A 37 -13.93 2.82 11.63
N ALA A 38 -14.47 1.62 11.85
CA ALA A 38 -13.68 0.44 12.17
C ALA A 38 -12.64 0.12 11.06
N ASN A 39 -13.05 0.24 9.79
CA ASN A 39 -12.14 0.03 8.68
C ASN A 39 -11.02 1.08 8.62
N VAL A 40 -11.34 2.37 8.86
CA VAL A 40 -10.34 3.45 8.91
C VAL A 40 -9.32 3.19 10.02
N MET A 41 -9.76 2.78 11.21
CA MET A 41 -8.85 2.42 12.32
C MET A 41 -7.89 1.30 11.90
N ARG A 42 -8.38 0.27 11.19
CA ARG A 42 -7.54 -0.83 10.69
C ARG A 42 -6.57 -0.38 9.58
N ILE A 43 -6.97 0.58 8.72
CA ILE A 43 -6.06 1.17 7.73
C ILE A 43 -4.92 1.87 8.44
N VAL A 44 -5.21 2.75 9.42
CA VAL A 44 -4.19 3.48 10.17
C VAL A 44 -3.28 2.53 10.95
N ALA A 45 -3.82 1.47 11.55
CA ALA A 45 -3.01 0.46 12.24
C ALA A 45 -2.01 -0.23 11.29
N ARG A 46 -2.46 -0.57 10.06
CA ARG A 46 -1.58 -1.14 9.02
C ARG A 46 -0.55 -0.13 8.51
N GLU A 47 -0.95 1.13 8.33
CA GLU A 47 -0.05 2.20 7.92
C GLU A 47 1.10 2.37 8.93
N ILE A 48 0.79 2.53 10.22
CA ILE A 48 1.81 2.61 11.30
C ILE A 48 2.78 1.43 11.25
N LYS A 49 2.28 0.23 10.95
CA LYS A 49 3.06 -1.02 10.96
C LYS A 49 3.91 -1.21 9.71
N LEU A 50 3.42 -0.79 8.55
CA LEU A 50 3.97 -1.20 7.26
C LEU A 50 4.61 -0.05 6.46
N GLU A 51 4.27 1.21 6.72
CA GLU A 51 4.65 2.31 5.83
C GLU A 51 6.16 2.51 5.73
N ASP A 52 6.89 2.52 6.85
CA ASP A 52 8.36 2.75 6.81
C ASP A 52 9.09 1.71 5.94
N PRO A 53 8.94 0.38 6.17
CA PRO A 53 9.61 -0.60 5.33
C PRO A 53 9.18 -0.57 3.87
N LEU A 54 7.90 -0.28 3.58
CA LEU A 54 7.40 -0.19 2.21
C LEU A 54 7.93 1.07 1.50
N ALA A 55 7.93 2.22 2.17
CA ALA A 55 8.48 3.45 1.62
C ALA A 55 9.98 3.33 1.32
N ARG A 56 10.76 2.67 2.19
CA ARG A 56 12.17 2.36 1.91
C ARG A 56 12.36 1.48 0.70
N SER A 57 11.51 0.48 0.53
CA SER A 57 11.53 -0.40 -0.63
C SER A 57 11.19 0.36 -1.91
N GLU A 58 10.14 1.20 -1.89
CA GLU A 58 9.72 2.03 -3.02
C GLU A 58 10.83 3.00 -3.46
N VAL A 59 11.44 3.73 -2.51
CA VAL A 59 12.54 4.65 -2.82
C VAL A 59 13.73 3.92 -3.46
N LYS A 60 14.12 2.76 -2.94
CA LYS A 60 15.20 1.95 -3.52
C LYS A 60 14.87 1.45 -4.93
N ALA A 61 13.63 1.02 -5.17
CA ALA A 61 13.20 0.55 -6.47
C ALA A 61 13.16 1.68 -7.50
N LEU A 62 12.64 2.85 -7.12
CA LEU A 62 12.60 4.04 -7.97
C LEU A 62 14.01 4.57 -8.26
N ALA A 63 14.88 4.66 -7.26
CA ALA A 63 16.26 5.11 -7.46
C ALA A 63 16.99 4.21 -8.47
N ARG A 64 16.87 2.88 -8.33
CA ARG A 64 17.47 1.93 -9.27
C ARG A 64 16.90 2.08 -10.69
N LEU A 65 15.57 2.24 -10.82
CA LEU A 65 14.89 2.39 -12.11
C LEU A 65 15.30 3.68 -12.82
N LEU A 66 15.54 4.75 -12.08
CA LEU A 66 15.92 6.08 -12.58
C LEU A 66 17.44 6.29 -12.65
N GLU A 67 18.23 5.26 -12.34
CA GLU A 67 19.70 5.30 -12.33
C GLU A 67 20.26 6.36 -11.35
N HIS A 68 19.56 6.57 -10.23
CA HIS A 68 20.01 7.44 -9.15
C HIS A 68 20.70 6.64 -8.04
N ASP A 69 21.62 7.27 -7.32
CA ASP A 69 22.12 6.75 -6.05
C ASP A 69 20.97 6.68 -5.03
N ALA A 70 20.87 5.55 -4.34
CA ALA A 70 19.86 5.37 -3.31
C ALA A 70 20.15 6.33 -2.14
N PRO A 71 19.26 7.27 -1.81
CA PRO A 71 19.52 8.23 -0.76
C PRO A 71 19.53 7.57 0.62
N HIS A 72 20.45 7.98 1.48
CA HIS A 72 20.47 7.61 2.89
C HIS A 72 19.47 8.46 3.67
N LEU A 73 18.23 7.96 3.81
CA LEU A 73 17.14 8.67 4.48
C LEU A 73 16.82 8.01 5.83
N HIS A 74 16.66 8.84 6.85
CA HIS A 74 16.47 8.37 8.23
C HIS A 74 15.04 8.53 8.73
N SER A 75 14.27 9.47 8.19
CA SER A 75 12.90 9.71 8.59
C SER A 75 11.89 9.19 7.55
N LEU A 76 10.69 8.84 8.01
CA LEU A 76 9.59 8.47 7.12
C LEU A 76 9.17 9.65 6.23
N ASP A 77 9.21 10.87 6.74
CA ASP A 77 8.85 12.07 5.97
C ASP A 77 9.85 12.32 4.83
N ASP A 78 11.14 12.11 5.05
CA ASP A 78 12.14 12.20 3.98
C ASP A 78 11.92 11.12 2.91
N LEU A 79 11.54 9.91 3.34
CA LEU A 79 11.19 8.82 2.42
C LEU A 79 9.97 9.17 1.55
N ARG A 80 8.93 9.73 2.16
CA ARG A 80 7.72 10.20 1.43
C ARG A 80 8.06 11.26 0.39
N VAL A 81 8.86 12.25 0.77
CA VAL A 81 9.30 13.32 -0.13
C VAL A 81 10.13 12.75 -1.29
N ALA A 82 11.08 11.86 -0.99
CA ALA A 82 11.91 11.24 -2.01
C ALA A 82 11.09 10.36 -2.97
N ALA A 83 10.18 9.54 -2.46
CA ALA A 83 9.29 8.72 -3.28
C ALA A 83 8.39 9.57 -4.19
N ALA A 84 7.82 10.66 -3.67
CA ALA A 84 6.99 11.57 -4.46
C ALA A 84 7.79 12.21 -5.60
N ARG A 85 8.97 12.76 -5.31
CA ARG A 85 9.84 13.39 -6.32
C ARG A 85 10.26 12.40 -7.42
N MET A 86 10.70 11.20 -7.04
CA MET A 86 11.08 10.17 -8.02
C MET A 86 9.86 9.66 -8.81
N GLY A 87 8.69 9.59 -8.19
CA GLY A 87 7.43 9.26 -8.86
C GLY A 87 7.03 10.30 -9.92
N GLU A 88 7.23 11.59 -9.65
CA GLU A 88 7.02 12.67 -10.60
C GLU A 88 7.99 12.55 -11.80
N GLU A 89 9.27 12.28 -11.55
CA GLU A 89 10.27 12.08 -12.59
C GLU A 89 9.92 10.86 -13.45
N LEU A 90 9.57 9.73 -12.84
CA LEU A 90 9.12 8.53 -13.57
C LEU A 90 7.89 8.85 -14.43
N THR A 91 6.92 9.58 -13.88
CA THR A 91 5.72 10.00 -14.59
C THR A 91 6.07 10.87 -15.82
N ALA A 92 7.03 11.78 -15.70
CA ALA A 92 7.49 12.60 -16.81
C ALA A 92 8.11 11.75 -17.92
N LYS A 93 8.97 10.78 -17.58
CA LYS A 93 9.57 9.83 -18.54
C LYS A 93 8.53 8.97 -19.25
N ILE A 94 7.53 8.45 -18.50
CA ILE A 94 6.43 7.68 -19.10
C ILE A 94 5.64 8.56 -20.11
N ARG A 95 5.33 9.80 -19.75
CA ARG A 95 4.63 10.73 -20.65
C ARG A 95 5.44 11.14 -21.88
N ALA A 96 6.77 11.14 -21.78
CA ALA A 96 7.66 11.38 -22.90
C ALA A 96 7.75 10.18 -23.87
N GLY A 97 7.19 9.02 -23.51
CA GLY A 97 7.20 7.81 -24.33
C GLY A 97 8.37 6.86 -24.05
N ASP A 98 9.22 7.15 -23.05
CA ASP A 98 10.41 6.33 -22.75
C ASP A 98 10.03 4.88 -22.39
N ALA A 99 8.80 4.66 -21.89
CA ALA A 99 8.28 3.35 -21.51
C ALA A 99 7.36 2.71 -22.57
N ASP A 100 7.23 3.25 -23.77
CA ASP A 100 6.32 2.71 -24.80
C ASP A 100 6.84 1.41 -25.41
N GLY A 101 8.13 1.14 -25.31
CA GLY A 101 8.78 -0.07 -25.82
C GLY A 101 10.08 -0.40 -25.08
N GLY A 102 10.78 -1.44 -25.58
CA GLY A 102 12.10 -1.84 -25.06
C GLY A 102 12.07 -2.58 -23.72
N SER A 103 13.27 -2.87 -23.20
CA SER A 103 13.45 -3.59 -21.92
C SER A 103 12.98 -2.79 -20.71
N TRP A 104 13.19 -1.49 -20.72
CA TRP A 104 12.84 -0.59 -19.62
C TRP A 104 11.34 -0.56 -19.29
N ARG A 105 10.46 -0.76 -20.31
CA ARG A 105 9.02 -0.92 -20.11
C ARG A 105 8.69 -1.99 -19.07
N GLY A 106 9.37 -3.14 -19.16
CA GLY A 106 9.14 -4.26 -18.22
C GLY A 106 9.50 -3.89 -16.79
N GLU A 107 10.60 -3.16 -16.61
CA GLU A 107 11.08 -2.70 -15.31
C GLU A 107 10.12 -1.65 -14.70
N VAL A 108 9.66 -0.68 -15.52
CA VAL A 108 8.66 0.32 -15.11
C VAL A 108 7.38 -0.37 -14.63
N LEU A 109 6.85 -1.31 -15.42
CA LEU A 109 5.63 -2.04 -15.06
C LEU A 109 5.79 -2.83 -13.76
N ALA A 110 6.96 -3.44 -13.53
CA ALA A 110 7.25 -4.17 -12.29
C ALA A 110 7.28 -3.24 -11.07
N VAL A 111 7.97 -2.11 -11.16
CA VAL A 111 8.08 -1.12 -10.07
C VAL A 111 6.72 -0.50 -9.77
N VAL A 112 5.98 -0.05 -10.79
CA VAL A 112 4.64 0.54 -10.61
C VAL A 112 3.67 -0.46 -9.99
N ARG A 113 3.68 -1.72 -10.47
CA ARG A 113 2.85 -2.79 -9.89
C ARG A 113 3.17 -3.00 -8.42
N GLN A 114 4.45 -3.12 -8.07
CA GLN A 114 4.87 -3.31 -6.69
C GLN A 114 4.40 -2.15 -5.79
N SER A 115 4.55 -0.90 -6.24
CA SER A 115 4.07 0.28 -5.51
C SER A 115 2.56 0.24 -5.28
N VAL A 116 1.77 -0.17 -6.29
CA VAL A 116 0.31 -0.32 -6.14
C VAL A 116 -0.03 -1.44 -5.15
N GLU A 117 0.62 -2.60 -5.25
CA GLU A 117 0.40 -3.73 -4.34
C GLU A 117 0.74 -3.35 -2.89
N ASP A 118 1.83 -2.61 -2.66
CA ASP A 118 2.23 -2.15 -1.34
C ASP A 118 1.22 -1.16 -0.74
N LYS A 119 0.70 -0.24 -1.53
CA LYS A 119 -0.38 0.67 -1.12
C LYS A 119 -1.68 -0.08 -0.81
N LEU A 120 -2.01 -1.10 -1.59
CA LEU A 120 -3.18 -1.95 -1.35
C LEU A 120 -3.04 -2.81 -0.09
N ARG A 121 -1.84 -3.25 0.28
CA ARG A 121 -1.60 -3.95 1.57
C ARG A 121 -2.02 -3.11 2.77
N ILE A 122 -1.87 -1.80 2.68
CA ILE A 122 -2.32 -0.87 3.72
C ILE A 122 -3.81 -0.60 3.58
N ALA A 123 -4.26 -0.14 2.41
CA ALA A 123 -5.60 0.39 2.21
C ALA A 123 -6.67 -0.72 2.11
N ASN A 124 -6.40 -1.78 1.35
CA ASN A 124 -7.38 -2.83 1.06
C ASN A 124 -6.72 -4.20 0.77
N PRO A 125 -6.18 -4.89 1.77
CA PRO A 125 -5.49 -6.18 1.58
C PRO A 125 -6.39 -7.26 0.96
N ARG A 126 -7.71 -7.23 1.20
CA ARG A 126 -8.67 -8.18 0.61
C ARG A 126 -8.73 -8.09 -0.91
N TYR A 127 -8.48 -6.90 -1.47
CA TYR A 127 -8.42 -6.75 -2.92
C TYR A 127 -7.27 -7.55 -3.52
N LEU A 128 -6.11 -7.54 -2.87
CA LEU A 128 -4.94 -8.31 -3.32
C LEU A 128 -5.18 -9.82 -3.26
N GLU A 129 -5.81 -10.31 -2.19
CA GLU A 129 -6.14 -11.73 -2.04
C GLU A 129 -7.04 -12.21 -3.18
N ASN A 130 -8.06 -11.43 -3.52
CA ASN A 130 -8.97 -11.73 -4.63
C ASN A 130 -8.28 -11.66 -5.99
N ASP A 131 -7.42 -10.66 -6.25
CA ASP A 131 -6.69 -10.50 -7.50
C ASP A 131 -5.68 -11.65 -7.72
N ILE A 132 -4.96 -12.06 -6.67
CA ILE A 132 -4.06 -13.21 -6.71
C ILE A 132 -4.82 -14.49 -7.03
N ALA A 133 -5.98 -14.71 -6.43
CA ALA A 133 -6.83 -15.88 -6.68
C ALA A 133 -7.31 -15.91 -8.14
N VAL A 134 -7.76 -14.80 -8.68
CA VAL A 134 -8.22 -14.69 -10.08
C VAL A 134 -7.07 -14.95 -11.06
N ARG A 135 -5.90 -14.33 -10.84
CA ARG A 135 -4.72 -14.54 -11.71
C ARG A 135 -4.20 -15.99 -11.66
N GLY A 136 -4.25 -16.62 -10.48
CA GLY A 136 -3.89 -18.02 -10.32
C GLY A 136 -4.81 -18.94 -11.14
N ALA A 137 -6.11 -18.67 -11.11
CA ALA A 137 -7.10 -19.43 -11.89
C ALA A 137 -6.95 -19.23 -13.42
N GLU A 138 -6.64 -18.01 -13.87
CA GLU A 138 -6.40 -17.71 -15.28
C GLU A 138 -5.12 -18.36 -15.82
N LYS A 139 -4.06 -18.40 -15.00
CA LYS A 139 -2.82 -19.09 -15.36
C LYS A 139 -3.04 -20.59 -15.51
N ALA A 140 -3.72 -21.20 -14.57
CA ALA A 140 -4.05 -22.63 -14.63
C ALA A 140 -4.90 -23.00 -15.86
N ARG A 141 -5.80 -22.10 -16.32
CA ARG A 141 -6.60 -22.30 -17.54
C ARG A 141 -5.81 -22.21 -18.84
N LYS A 142 -4.68 -21.52 -18.86
CA LYS A 142 -3.82 -21.37 -20.05
C LYS A 142 -2.79 -22.48 -20.20
N GLU A 143 -2.59 -23.27 -19.15
CA GLU A 143 -1.64 -24.38 -19.10
C GLU A 143 -2.31 -25.75 -19.40
N ILE A 144 -3.63 -25.75 -19.67
CA ILE A 144 -4.43 -26.91 -20.13
C ILE A 144 -4.74 -26.77 -21.62
#